data_b6172a5d27413f1ac5b7eea0b4782a63
#
_entry.id   b6172a5d27413f1ac5b7eea0b4782a63
#
_cell.length_a   1.000
_cell.length_b   1.000
_cell.length_c   1.000
_cell.angle_alpha   90.00
_cell.angle_beta   90.00
_cell.angle_gamma   90.00
#
_symmetry.space_group_name_H-M   'P 1'
#
loop_
_entity.id
_entity.type
_entity.pdbx_description
1 polymer ?
#
loop_
_entity_poly.entity_id
_entity_poly.type
_entity_poly.pdbx_seq_one_letter_code
_entity_poly.pdbx_strand_id
1 'polypeptide(L)'
;RLEEVLGLKWKDICFAEMTIRIERAVTHPHRNQPLIKETKTEASRRVIDLVPQIVCYLEVGRPEDFVLGGEEPLSYTQVRRMCERIRRDTGFEESIAPRRFRTTVLTDLYDATKDIKQAQAAAGHTTAAMTLKHYVKGRQERSNTALPIATAYGLKTDGETDFGKPENACGTGLLKG
;
A
#
# COMPACT_ATOMS: atom_id res chain seq x y z
N ARG A 1 -7.56 -5.00 0.77
CA ARG A 1 -8.68 -4.26 0.15
C ARG A 1 -9.72 -3.94 1.21
N LEU A 2 -10.46 -2.81 1.05
CA LEU A 2 -11.47 -2.43 2.06
C LEU A 2 -12.50 -3.54 2.27
N GLU A 3 -12.98 -4.14 1.21
CA GLU A 3 -13.97 -5.21 1.26
C GLU A 3 -13.47 -6.46 1.99
N GLU A 4 -12.18 -6.77 1.89
CA GLU A 4 -11.54 -7.88 2.60
C GLU A 4 -11.39 -7.55 4.10
N VAL A 5 -11.02 -6.31 4.42
CA VAL A 5 -10.94 -5.84 5.82
C VAL A 5 -12.31 -5.87 6.50
N LEU A 6 -13.36 -5.46 5.78
CA LEU A 6 -14.74 -5.55 6.28
C LEU A 6 -15.22 -6.99 6.45
N GLY A 7 -14.64 -7.92 5.68
CA GLY A 7 -14.95 -9.35 5.77
C GLY A 7 -14.15 -10.12 6.82
N LEU A 8 -13.14 -9.50 7.43
CA LEU A 8 -12.26 -10.16 8.38
C LEU A 8 -12.97 -10.44 9.69
N LYS A 9 -12.91 -11.69 10.15
CA LYS A 9 -13.43 -12.13 11.45
C LYS A 9 -12.29 -12.47 12.40
N TRP A 10 -12.55 -12.45 13.70
CA TRP A 10 -11.53 -12.78 14.71
C TRP A 10 -10.97 -14.19 14.57
N LYS A 11 -11.77 -15.17 14.15
CA LYS A 11 -11.30 -16.53 13.86
C LYS A 11 -10.30 -16.64 12.70
N ASP A 12 -10.20 -15.61 11.86
CA ASP A 12 -9.27 -15.59 10.74
C ASP A 12 -7.86 -15.15 11.16
N ILE A 13 -7.70 -14.67 12.39
CA ILE A 13 -6.43 -14.23 12.97
C ILE A 13 -5.86 -15.35 13.84
N CYS A 14 -4.71 -15.88 13.46
CA CYS A 14 -3.96 -16.83 14.26
C CYS A 14 -2.83 -16.11 14.99
N PHE A 15 -3.04 -15.82 16.28
CA PHE A 15 -2.03 -15.15 17.10
C PHE A 15 -0.82 -16.03 17.40
N ALA A 16 -0.98 -17.36 17.42
CA ALA A 16 0.13 -18.29 17.64
C ALA A 16 1.09 -18.33 16.45
N GLU A 17 0.56 -18.26 15.24
CA GLU A 17 1.34 -18.26 13.99
C GLU A 17 1.63 -16.85 13.49
N MET A 18 1.08 -15.82 14.13
CA MET A 18 1.16 -14.43 13.70
C MET A 18 0.72 -14.25 12.24
N THR A 19 -0.46 -14.81 11.91
CA THR A 19 -0.99 -14.78 10.54
C THR A 19 -2.45 -14.33 10.50
N ILE A 20 -2.85 -13.83 9.34
CA ILE A 20 -4.23 -13.44 9.01
C ILE A 20 -4.63 -14.16 7.72
N ARG A 21 -5.74 -14.89 7.75
CA ARG A 21 -6.32 -15.52 6.56
C ARG A 21 -7.36 -14.62 5.92
N ILE A 22 -7.20 -14.35 4.64
CA ILE A 22 -8.17 -13.58 3.84
C ILE A 22 -9.03 -14.57 3.07
N GLU A 23 -10.27 -14.77 3.54
CA GLU A 23 -11.19 -15.78 2.98
C GLU A 23 -12.47 -15.20 2.41
N ARG A 24 -12.82 -13.97 2.78
CA ARG A 24 -14.06 -13.33 2.38
C ARG A 24 -13.92 -11.84 2.14
N ALA A 25 -14.90 -11.29 1.44
CA ALA A 25 -15.04 -9.86 1.23
C ALA A 25 -16.50 -9.44 1.47
N VAL A 26 -16.70 -8.26 2.03
CA VAL A 26 -18.04 -7.67 2.22
C VAL A 26 -18.20 -6.49 1.28
N THR A 27 -19.25 -6.52 0.49
CA THR A 27 -19.65 -5.42 -0.40
C THR A 27 -21.02 -4.90 0.01
N HIS A 28 -21.34 -3.67 -0.36
CA HIS A 28 -22.63 -3.04 -0.07
C HIS A 28 -23.30 -2.60 -1.38
N PRO A 29 -23.89 -3.53 -2.16
CA PRO A 29 -24.49 -3.21 -3.47
C PRO A 29 -25.73 -2.35 -3.35
N HIS A 30 -26.48 -2.47 -2.25
CA HIS A 30 -27.72 -1.71 -2.00
C HIS A 30 -27.65 -1.06 -0.62
N ARG A 31 -27.66 0.28 -0.59
CA ARG A 31 -27.80 1.15 0.60
C ARG A 31 -27.65 0.44 1.96
N ASN A 32 -26.42 0.14 2.38
CA ASN A 32 -26.07 -0.42 3.68
C ASN A 32 -26.42 -1.90 3.94
N GLN A 33 -26.92 -2.64 2.97
CA GLN A 33 -27.08 -4.09 3.16
C GLN A 33 -25.74 -4.78 2.83
N PRO A 34 -25.09 -5.41 3.83
CA PRO A 34 -23.84 -6.11 3.57
C PRO A 34 -24.12 -7.38 2.76
N LEU A 35 -23.36 -7.57 1.69
CA LEU A 35 -23.31 -8.81 0.94
C LEU A 35 -21.97 -9.47 1.19
N ILE A 36 -21.98 -10.54 1.97
CA ILE A 36 -20.79 -11.34 2.23
C ILE A 36 -20.54 -12.25 1.03
N LYS A 37 -19.37 -12.12 0.45
CA LYS A 37 -18.90 -12.97 -0.64
C LYS A 37 -17.70 -13.76 -0.17
N GLU A 38 -17.79 -15.07 -0.21
CA GLU A 38 -16.60 -15.90 -0.14
C GLU A 38 -15.72 -15.64 -1.34
N THR A 39 -14.42 -15.68 -1.14
CA THR A 39 -13.48 -15.52 -2.26
C THR A 39 -13.63 -16.72 -3.20
N LYS A 40 -14.16 -16.46 -4.41
CA LYS A 40 -14.52 -17.49 -5.40
C LYS A 40 -13.33 -18.25 -6.00
N THR A 41 -12.12 -17.76 -5.83
CA THR A 41 -10.92 -18.37 -6.42
C THR A 41 -9.86 -18.61 -5.35
N GLU A 42 -9.10 -19.69 -5.48
CA GLU A 42 -7.96 -19.98 -4.61
C GLU A 42 -6.94 -18.83 -4.61
N ALA A 43 -6.75 -18.17 -5.75
CA ALA A 43 -5.88 -17.00 -5.86
C ALA A 43 -6.33 -15.79 -5.01
N SER A 44 -7.60 -15.77 -4.58
CA SER A 44 -8.13 -14.73 -3.69
C SER A 44 -8.01 -15.09 -2.22
N ARG A 45 -7.85 -16.37 -1.91
CA ARG A 45 -7.55 -16.86 -0.56
C ARG A 45 -6.05 -16.75 -0.35
N ARG A 46 -5.65 -16.03 0.65
CA ARG A 46 -4.24 -15.87 0.99
C ARG A 46 -4.05 -15.69 2.49
N VAL A 47 -2.88 -16.05 2.93
CA VAL A 47 -2.39 -15.77 4.28
C VAL A 47 -1.43 -14.61 4.20
N ILE A 48 -1.54 -13.69 5.12
CA ILE A 48 -0.61 -12.56 5.29
C ILE A 48 -0.07 -12.56 6.70
N ASP A 49 1.13 -12.04 6.89
CA ASP A 49 1.74 -11.94 8.22
C ASP A 49 1.05 -10.86 9.05
N LEU A 50 0.83 -11.15 10.32
CA LEU A 50 0.38 -10.21 11.32
C LEU A 50 1.61 -9.54 11.95
N VAL A 51 1.69 -8.23 11.86
CA VAL A 51 2.79 -7.47 12.46
C VAL A 51 2.67 -7.51 13.99
N PRO A 52 3.67 -8.06 14.71
CA PRO A 52 3.57 -8.25 16.17
C PRO A 52 3.26 -6.97 16.95
N GLN A 53 3.79 -5.85 16.50
CA GLN A 53 3.66 -4.55 17.17
C GLN A 53 2.22 -4.02 17.20
N ILE A 54 1.33 -4.52 16.31
CA ILE A 54 -0.08 -4.07 16.32
C ILE A 54 -0.97 -4.93 17.23
N VAL A 55 -0.51 -6.09 17.69
CA VAL A 55 -1.31 -7.02 18.48
C VAL A 55 -1.81 -6.40 19.79
N CYS A 56 -0.98 -5.58 20.44
CA CYS A 56 -1.35 -4.90 21.69
C CYS A 56 -2.47 -3.85 21.53
N TYR A 57 -2.77 -3.45 20.30
CA TYR A 57 -3.86 -2.50 19.99
C TYR A 57 -5.15 -3.21 19.56
N LEU A 58 -5.15 -4.55 19.47
CA LEU A 58 -6.30 -5.31 19.04
C LEU A 58 -7.13 -5.72 20.27
N GLU A 59 -8.38 -5.25 20.32
CA GLU A 59 -9.38 -5.71 21.29
C GLU A 59 -10.08 -6.94 20.72
N VAL A 60 -9.64 -8.13 21.12
CA VAL A 60 -10.10 -9.41 20.56
C VAL A 60 -11.57 -9.65 20.95
N GLY A 61 -12.42 -9.79 19.95
CA GLY A 61 -13.83 -10.12 20.11
C GLY A 61 -14.11 -11.62 20.00
N ARG A 62 -15.40 -11.97 19.87
CA ARG A 62 -15.81 -13.36 19.67
C ARG A 62 -15.31 -13.89 18.31
N PRO A 63 -15.00 -15.17 18.17
CA PRO A 63 -14.43 -15.74 16.93
C PRO A 63 -15.26 -15.43 15.67
N GLU A 64 -16.58 -15.42 15.78
CA GLU A 64 -17.50 -15.18 14.65
C GLU A 64 -17.78 -13.70 14.37
N ASP A 65 -17.37 -12.81 15.25
CA ASP A 65 -17.54 -11.38 15.07
C ASP A 65 -16.57 -10.84 14.01
N PHE A 66 -17.02 -9.83 13.29
CA PHE A 66 -16.15 -9.07 12.39
C PHE A 66 -15.18 -8.21 13.21
N VAL A 67 -13.92 -8.18 12.80
CA VAL A 67 -12.89 -7.35 13.46
C VAL A 67 -13.27 -5.87 13.44
N LEU A 68 -13.89 -5.43 12.35
CA LEU A 68 -14.50 -4.11 12.24
C LEU A 68 -16.02 -4.24 12.17
N GLY A 69 -16.70 -4.05 13.31
CA GLY A 69 -18.16 -4.01 13.37
C GLY A 69 -18.81 -4.89 14.41
N GLY A 70 -18.18 -5.98 14.85
CA GLY A 70 -18.77 -6.94 15.79
C GLY A 70 -19.68 -7.95 15.10
N GLU A 71 -20.92 -8.11 15.52
CA GLU A 71 -21.85 -9.09 14.92
C GLU A 71 -22.13 -8.84 13.43
N GLU A 72 -22.13 -7.57 13.02
CA GLU A 72 -22.30 -7.16 11.63
C GLU A 72 -21.11 -6.35 11.14
N PRO A 73 -20.74 -6.46 9.85
CA PRO A 73 -19.63 -5.69 9.29
C PRO A 73 -20.01 -4.21 9.14
N LEU A 74 -19.03 -3.32 9.28
CA LEU A 74 -19.25 -1.89 9.06
C LEU A 74 -19.66 -1.59 7.62
N SER A 75 -20.58 -0.65 7.46
CA SER A 75 -20.91 -0.05 6.16
C SER A 75 -19.83 0.92 5.70
N TYR A 76 -19.77 1.21 4.39
CA TYR A 76 -18.85 2.22 3.84
C TYR A 76 -19.02 3.60 4.47
N THR A 77 -20.26 3.95 4.84
CA THR A 77 -20.54 5.24 5.52
C THR A 77 -19.93 5.28 6.91
N GLN A 78 -20.01 4.17 7.66
CA GLN A 78 -19.39 4.07 8.99
C GLN A 78 -17.87 4.14 8.91
N VAL A 79 -17.26 3.43 7.94
CA VAL A 79 -15.81 3.50 7.69
C VAL A 79 -15.38 4.93 7.35
N ARG A 80 -16.11 5.61 6.47
CA ARG A 80 -15.81 7.00 6.14
C ARG A 80 -15.87 7.90 7.36
N ARG A 81 -16.92 7.79 8.17
CA ARG A 81 -17.06 8.56 9.41
C ARG A 81 -15.93 8.26 10.41
N MET A 82 -15.51 7.00 10.50
CA MET A 82 -14.36 6.60 11.32
C MET A 82 -13.08 7.28 10.83
N CYS A 83 -12.79 7.24 9.55
CA CYS A 83 -11.62 7.91 8.97
C CYS A 83 -11.65 9.43 9.17
N GLU A 84 -12.81 10.06 9.00
CA GLU A 84 -13.02 11.49 9.25
C GLU A 84 -12.78 11.85 10.72
N ARG A 85 -13.23 11.00 11.65
CA ARG A 85 -12.97 11.18 13.08
C ARG A 85 -11.49 11.08 13.38
N ILE A 86 -10.82 10.00 12.93
CA ILE A 86 -9.37 9.83 13.13
C ILE A 86 -8.61 11.05 12.60
N ARG A 87 -8.94 11.53 11.39
CA ARG A 87 -8.30 12.71 10.81
C ARG A 87 -8.44 13.95 11.72
N ARG A 88 -9.64 14.18 12.21
CA ARG A 88 -9.90 15.32 13.11
C ARG A 88 -9.16 15.21 14.44
N ASP A 89 -9.21 14.00 15.05
CA ASP A 89 -8.68 13.78 16.39
C ASP A 89 -7.14 13.76 16.39
N THR A 90 -6.51 13.40 15.25
CA THR A 90 -5.05 13.43 15.08
C THR A 90 -4.53 14.76 14.49
N GLY A 91 -5.40 15.66 14.04
CA GLY A 91 -4.98 16.88 13.35
C GLY A 91 -4.36 16.65 11.99
N PHE A 92 -4.53 15.45 11.39
CA PHE A 92 -3.94 15.13 10.10
C PHE A 92 -4.62 15.94 8.99
N GLU A 93 -3.83 16.71 8.24
CA GLU A 93 -4.37 17.62 7.22
C GLU A 93 -4.94 16.89 6.01
N GLU A 94 -4.27 15.82 5.60
CA GLU A 94 -4.67 15.06 4.41
C GLU A 94 -5.88 14.16 4.67
N SER A 95 -6.58 13.82 3.59
CA SER A 95 -7.69 12.88 3.65
C SER A 95 -7.20 11.46 4.03
N ILE A 96 -7.73 10.92 5.12
CA ILE A 96 -7.52 9.54 5.52
C ILE A 96 -8.55 8.67 4.79
N ALA A 97 -8.07 7.73 3.97
CA ALA A 97 -8.92 6.80 3.25
C ALA A 97 -8.27 5.41 3.18
N PRO A 98 -9.05 4.31 3.27
CA PRO A 98 -8.51 2.95 3.25
C PRO A 98 -7.62 2.63 2.05
N ARG A 99 -7.95 3.20 0.88
CA ARG A 99 -7.13 3.04 -0.32
C ARG A 99 -5.74 3.66 -0.19
N ARG A 100 -5.61 4.78 0.51
CA ARG A 100 -4.30 5.42 0.75
C ARG A 100 -3.41 4.55 1.62
N PHE A 101 -3.94 4.00 2.71
CA PHE A 101 -3.18 3.06 3.55
C PHE A 101 -2.59 1.91 2.74
N ARG A 102 -3.42 1.29 1.89
CA ARG A 102 -2.96 0.21 1.01
C ARG A 102 -1.83 0.68 0.09
N THR A 103 -1.99 1.84 -0.55
CA THR A 103 -0.98 2.37 -1.47
C THR A 103 0.32 2.66 -0.73
N THR A 104 0.25 3.31 0.43
CA THR A 104 1.43 3.62 1.25
C THR A 104 2.18 2.36 1.65
N VAL A 105 1.50 1.39 2.29
CA VAL A 105 2.14 0.14 2.75
C VAL A 105 2.81 -0.61 1.61
N LEU A 106 2.17 -0.68 0.44
CA LEU A 106 2.75 -1.40 -0.69
C LEU A 106 3.91 -0.63 -1.34
N THR A 107 3.86 0.70 -1.33
CA THR A 107 4.98 1.54 -1.78
C THR A 107 6.17 1.35 -0.85
N ASP A 108 5.94 1.44 0.47
CA ASP A 108 6.99 1.28 1.47
C ASP A 108 7.59 -0.14 1.42
N LEU A 109 6.76 -1.18 1.25
CA LEU A 109 7.24 -2.55 1.07
C LEU A 109 8.12 -2.68 -0.17
N TYR A 110 7.69 -2.12 -1.31
CA TYR A 110 8.50 -2.11 -2.53
C TYR A 110 9.79 -1.31 -2.34
N ASP A 111 9.74 -0.16 -1.69
CA ASP A 111 10.91 0.68 -1.45
C ASP A 111 11.93 -0.01 -0.53
N ALA A 112 11.45 -0.75 0.46
CA ALA A 112 12.30 -1.50 1.39
C ALA A 112 12.92 -2.74 0.76
N THR A 113 12.19 -3.47 -0.09
CA THR A 113 12.63 -4.77 -0.64
C THR A 113 13.16 -4.68 -2.05
N LYS A 114 12.75 -3.66 -2.82
CA LYS A 114 12.92 -3.52 -4.27
C LYS A 114 12.43 -4.76 -5.06
N ASP A 115 11.58 -5.57 -4.41
CA ASP A 115 11.01 -6.77 -5.00
C ASP A 115 9.53 -6.55 -5.37
N ILE A 116 9.28 -6.44 -6.67
CA ILE A 116 7.94 -6.27 -7.23
C ILE A 116 7.05 -7.50 -6.96
N LYS A 117 7.63 -8.70 -6.84
CA LYS A 117 6.87 -9.93 -6.60
C LYS A 117 6.33 -9.96 -5.18
N GLN A 118 7.12 -9.52 -4.19
CA GLN A 118 6.66 -9.39 -2.81
C GLN A 118 5.52 -8.36 -2.71
N ALA A 119 5.68 -7.18 -3.32
CA ALA A 119 4.63 -6.17 -3.35
C ALA A 119 3.36 -6.68 -4.09
N GLN A 120 3.52 -7.45 -5.16
CA GLN A 120 2.43 -8.07 -5.90
C GLN A 120 1.67 -9.11 -5.03
N ALA A 121 2.40 -9.99 -4.34
CA ALA A 121 1.83 -10.99 -3.46
C ALA A 121 1.05 -10.35 -2.30
N ALA A 122 1.67 -9.38 -1.60
CA ALA A 122 1.02 -8.63 -0.53
C ALA A 122 -0.24 -7.90 -1.01
N ALA A 123 -0.20 -7.35 -2.23
CA ALA A 123 -1.33 -6.71 -2.87
C ALA A 123 -2.43 -7.69 -3.29
N GLY A 124 -2.12 -8.96 -3.49
CA GLY A 124 -3.02 -9.92 -4.14
C GLY A 124 -3.36 -9.49 -5.57
N HIS A 125 -2.37 -8.96 -6.31
CA HIS A 125 -2.54 -8.59 -7.72
C HIS A 125 -2.23 -9.80 -8.62
N THR A 126 -3.08 -10.05 -9.60
CA THR A 126 -2.88 -11.15 -10.55
C THR A 126 -1.77 -10.88 -11.55
N THR A 127 -1.40 -9.60 -11.77
CA THR A 127 -0.33 -9.22 -12.71
C THR A 127 0.61 -8.17 -12.11
N ALA A 128 1.90 -8.27 -12.43
CA ALA A 128 2.90 -7.28 -12.06
C ALA A 128 2.60 -5.89 -12.65
N ALA A 129 1.98 -5.84 -13.84
CA ALA A 129 1.60 -4.59 -14.49
C ALA A 129 0.61 -3.76 -13.64
N MET A 130 -0.30 -4.41 -12.90
CA MET A 130 -1.21 -3.72 -11.98
C MET A 130 -0.43 -3.09 -10.81
N THR A 131 0.58 -3.78 -10.31
CA THR A 131 1.46 -3.27 -9.25
C THR A 131 2.27 -2.09 -9.76
N LEU A 132 2.95 -2.23 -10.89
CA LEU A 132 3.76 -1.16 -11.51
C LEU A 132 2.95 0.09 -11.81
N LYS A 133 1.75 -0.04 -12.37
CA LYS A 133 0.89 1.11 -12.71
C LYS A 133 0.55 1.98 -11.47
N HIS A 134 0.46 1.39 -10.31
CA HIS A 134 0.12 2.10 -9.08
C HIS A 134 1.34 2.69 -8.35
N TYR A 135 2.52 2.08 -8.49
CA TYR A 135 3.71 2.43 -7.69
C TYR A 135 4.78 3.19 -8.46
N VAL A 136 4.88 3.01 -9.78
CA VAL A 136 5.87 3.72 -10.61
C VAL A 136 5.43 5.15 -10.99
N LYS A 137 4.14 5.48 -10.87
CA LYS A 137 3.63 6.83 -11.20
C LYS A 137 4.01 7.93 -10.19
N GLY A 138 4.55 7.60 -9.02
CA GLY A 138 4.80 8.56 -7.94
C GLY A 138 6.18 9.22 -7.95
N ARG A 139 7.17 8.64 -8.57
CA ARG A 139 8.54 9.15 -8.60
C ARG A 139 9.07 9.21 -10.02
N GLN A 140 8.99 10.38 -10.64
CA GLN A 140 9.99 10.78 -11.62
C GLN A 140 11.29 11.13 -10.85
N GLU A 141 11.87 10.17 -10.16
CA GLU A 141 13.26 10.26 -9.79
C GLU A 141 14.05 10.14 -11.08
N ARG A 142 14.92 11.13 -11.32
CA ARG A 142 15.94 11.06 -12.35
C ARG A 142 16.56 9.67 -12.25
N SER A 143 16.30 8.81 -13.23
CA SER A 143 16.85 7.46 -13.23
C SER A 143 18.36 7.60 -13.25
N ASN A 144 19.00 7.38 -12.11
CA ASN A 144 20.45 7.36 -12.03
C ASN A 144 20.94 6.05 -12.65
N THR A 145 20.83 5.98 -13.97
CA THR A 145 21.25 4.80 -14.76
C THR A 145 22.75 4.81 -15.01
N ALA A 146 23.43 5.93 -14.76
CA ALA A 146 24.86 6.06 -15.05
C ALA A 146 25.71 5.09 -14.21
N LEU A 147 25.46 5.00 -12.91
CA LEU A 147 26.25 4.15 -12.02
C LEU A 147 26.04 2.64 -12.28
N PRO A 148 24.81 2.11 -12.42
CA PRO A 148 24.60 0.72 -12.81
C PRO A 148 25.20 0.37 -14.16
N ILE A 149 25.12 1.26 -15.15
CA ILE A 149 25.73 1.07 -16.48
C ILE A 149 27.24 1.05 -16.34
N ALA A 150 27.83 2.02 -15.66
CA ALA A 150 29.27 2.06 -15.45
C ALA A 150 29.78 0.76 -14.78
N THR A 151 29.08 0.29 -13.76
CA THR A 151 29.39 -0.98 -13.07
C THR A 151 29.28 -2.18 -13.99
N ALA A 152 28.23 -2.28 -14.80
CA ALA A 152 27.97 -3.39 -15.71
C ALA A 152 29.02 -3.49 -16.80
N TYR A 153 29.60 -2.37 -17.23
CA TYR A 153 30.63 -2.32 -18.25
C TYR A 153 32.06 -2.17 -17.69
N GLY A 154 32.23 -2.33 -16.36
CA GLY A 154 33.55 -2.26 -15.70
C GLY A 154 34.24 -0.89 -15.83
N LEU A 155 33.46 0.18 -16.06
CA LEU A 155 33.96 1.54 -16.08
C LEU A 155 34.31 1.96 -14.66
N LYS A 156 35.59 2.28 -14.40
CA LYS A 156 36.01 2.76 -13.08
C LYS A 156 35.32 4.09 -12.81
N THR A 157 34.53 4.12 -11.76
CA THR A 157 34.03 5.36 -11.14
C THR A 157 35.10 5.80 -10.13
N ASP A 158 36.23 6.28 -10.64
CA ASP A 158 37.21 6.93 -9.74
C ASP A 158 36.53 8.18 -9.22
N GLY A 159 36.26 8.19 -7.92
CA GLY A 159 35.79 9.36 -7.20
C GLY A 159 36.83 10.46 -7.31
N GLU A 160 36.41 11.64 -7.75
CA GLU A 160 37.11 12.88 -7.99
C GLU A 160 37.47 13.15 -9.45
N THR A 161 36.43 13.26 -10.27
CA THR A 161 36.50 14.25 -11.33
C THR A 161 35.66 15.43 -10.89
N ASP A 162 36.33 16.45 -10.40
CA ASP A 162 35.82 17.81 -10.26
C ASP A 162 35.41 18.31 -11.63
N PHE A 163 34.22 17.94 -12.09
CA PHE A 163 33.57 18.64 -13.17
C PHE A 163 33.07 19.95 -12.57
N GLY A 164 33.93 20.98 -12.71
CA GLY A 164 33.61 22.34 -12.38
C GLY A 164 32.18 22.65 -12.79
N LYS A 165 31.40 23.19 -11.85
CA LYS A 165 30.03 23.63 -12.09
C LYS A 165 30.01 24.39 -13.41
N PRO A 166 29.13 24.04 -14.36
CA PRO A 166 28.92 24.91 -15.49
C PRO A 166 28.35 26.21 -14.99
N GLU A 167 29.18 27.21 -14.87
CA GLU A 167 28.76 28.58 -14.69
C GLU A 167 27.91 28.94 -15.91
N ASN A 168 26.61 29.19 -15.61
CA ASN A 168 25.71 30.02 -16.39
C ASN A 168 25.83 29.98 -17.91
N ALA A 169 25.19 29.01 -18.54
CA ALA A 169 24.81 29.10 -19.93
C ALA A 169 23.28 29.22 -20.08
N CYS A 170 22.71 30.25 -19.48
CA CYS A 170 21.40 30.76 -19.87
C CYS A 170 21.60 32.16 -20.40
N GLY A 171 22.10 32.24 -21.63
CA GLY A 171 22.16 33.49 -22.37
C GLY A 171 20.76 33.91 -22.77
N THR A 172 20.25 34.91 -22.08
CA THR A 172 19.12 35.71 -22.55
C THR A 172 19.53 36.50 -23.79
N GLY A 173 19.32 35.91 -24.97
CA GLY A 173 19.38 36.62 -26.24
C GLY A 173 18.16 37.51 -26.41
N LEU A 174 18.27 38.77 -26.03
CA LEU A 174 17.37 39.81 -26.48
C LEU A 174 17.57 40.02 -27.97
N LEU A 175 16.60 39.68 -28.79
CA LEU A 175 16.46 40.24 -30.14
C LEU A 175 15.71 41.57 -30.01
N LYS A 176 16.47 42.67 -30.13
CA LYS A 176 16.00 43.96 -30.60
C LYS A 176 16.24 44.01 -32.09
N GLY A 177 15.20 44.39 -32.85
CA GLY A 177 15.21 44.64 -34.26
C GLY A 177 13.81 44.64 -34.80
#